data_e95a1e8ed7052a283d15a80f7493b63e
#
_entry.id   e95a1e8ed7052a283d15a80f7493b63e
#
_cell.length_a   1.000
_cell.length_b   1.000
_cell.length_c   1.000
_cell.angle_alpha   90.00
_cell.angle_beta   90.00
_cell.angle_gamma   90.00
#
_symmetry.space_group_name_H-M   'P 1'
#
loop_
_entity.id
_entity.type
_entity.pdbx_description
1 polymer ?
#
loop_
_entity_poly.entity_id
_entity_poly.type
_entity_poly.pdbx_seq_one_letter_code
_entity_poly.pdbx_strand_id
1 'polypeptide(L)'
;MGLIKKMSEGMKRGIRSWLNIQDASPTSIMINETLDYEANAIKNRIWYRGDSNELQQLYSQIDTGIDRYKFWAARSSPGQEMRKIHTGLPALIVDTLAGISLTDFEVQIEKSVPDQELWDAIDEDNKFKKKLEKAVKETLYIGDGAFKISFDTVLSQYPIIEFY
;
A
#
# COMPACT_ATOMS: atom_id res chain seq x y z
N MET A 1 -13.43 -22.23 -35.93
CA MET A 1 -13.24 -21.50 -34.62
C MET A 1 -12.34 -22.21 -33.60
N GLY A 2 -11.92 -23.46 -33.81
CA GLY A 2 -11.11 -24.22 -32.85
C GLY A 2 -9.60 -23.96 -32.81
N LEU A 3 -8.98 -23.61 -33.96
CA LEU A 3 -7.53 -23.46 -34.07
C LEU A 3 -6.96 -22.21 -33.38
N ILE A 4 -7.64 -21.06 -33.51
CA ILE A 4 -7.22 -19.80 -32.88
C ILE A 4 -7.30 -19.89 -31.35
N LYS A 5 -8.31 -20.59 -30.82
CA LYS A 5 -8.48 -20.84 -29.40
C LYS A 5 -7.35 -21.74 -28.85
N LYS A 6 -6.94 -22.77 -29.59
CA LYS A 6 -5.81 -23.65 -29.22
C LYS A 6 -4.46 -22.93 -29.23
N MET A 7 -4.22 -22.04 -30.19
CA MET A 7 -2.99 -21.23 -30.26
C MET A 7 -2.92 -20.24 -29.08
N SER A 8 -4.03 -19.59 -28.73
CA SER A 8 -4.12 -18.69 -27.57
C SER A 8 -3.81 -19.41 -26.25
N GLU A 9 -4.31 -20.62 -26.07
CA GLU A 9 -4.04 -21.43 -24.87
C GLU A 9 -2.59 -21.93 -24.81
N GLY A 10 -1.98 -22.26 -25.94
CA GLY A 10 -0.57 -22.64 -26.02
C GLY A 10 0.36 -21.49 -25.67
N MET A 11 0.05 -20.28 -26.14
CA MET A 11 0.82 -19.06 -25.84
C MET A 11 0.70 -18.68 -24.36
N LYS A 12 -0.50 -18.78 -23.79
CA LYS A 12 -0.72 -18.54 -22.35
C LYS A 12 0.07 -19.51 -21.48
N ARG A 13 0.12 -20.80 -21.85
CA ARG A 13 0.94 -21.80 -21.13
C ARG A 13 2.43 -21.49 -21.22
N GLY A 14 2.92 -21.10 -22.41
CA GLY A 14 4.32 -20.70 -22.59
C GLY A 14 4.70 -19.51 -21.72
N ILE A 15 3.87 -18.47 -21.68
CA ILE A 15 4.10 -17.29 -20.84
C ILE A 15 4.06 -17.65 -19.35
N ARG A 16 3.10 -18.47 -18.91
CA ARG A 16 3.01 -18.93 -17.52
C ARG A 16 4.24 -19.74 -17.10
N SER A 17 4.72 -20.65 -17.98
CA SER A 17 5.92 -21.43 -17.72
C SER A 17 7.17 -20.55 -17.65
N TRP A 18 7.29 -19.58 -18.55
CA TRP A 18 8.42 -18.63 -18.56
C TRP A 18 8.44 -17.75 -17.32
N LEU A 19 7.28 -17.29 -16.84
CA LEU A 19 7.14 -16.49 -15.63
C LEU A 19 7.11 -17.34 -14.36
N ASN A 20 7.28 -18.67 -14.46
CA ASN A 20 7.15 -19.61 -13.35
C ASN A 20 5.84 -19.47 -12.55
N ILE A 21 4.76 -19.07 -13.25
CA ILE A 21 3.42 -18.96 -12.67
C ILE A 21 2.82 -20.36 -12.62
N GLN A 22 2.74 -20.93 -11.43
CA GLN A 22 2.00 -22.16 -11.21
C GLN A 22 0.50 -21.86 -11.19
N ASP A 23 -0.30 -22.72 -11.83
CA ASP A 23 -1.74 -22.65 -11.64
C ASP A 23 -2.04 -22.82 -10.16
N ALA A 24 -2.78 -21.87 -9.60
CA ALA A 24 -3.28 -22.04 -8.24
C ALA A 24 -4.04 -23.37 -8.19
N SER A 25 -3.68 -24.21 -7.23
CA SER A 25 -4.44 -25.42 -6.93
C SER A 25 -5.94 -25.04 -6.87
N PRO A 26 -6.85 -25.88 -7.38
CA PRO A 26 -8.29 -25.62 -7.29
C PRO A 26 -8.82 -25.53 -5.85
N THR A 27 -7.97 -25.76 -4.87
CA THR A 27 -8.22 -25.41 -3.49
C THR A 27 -8.29 -23.89 -3.43
N SER A 28 -9.50 -23.36 -3.36
CA SER A 28 -9.72 -21.94 -3.09
C SER A 28 -8.88 -21.55 -1.88
N ILE A 29 -7.94 -20.65 -2.07
CA ILE A 29 -7.30 -20.00 -0.94
C ILE A 29 -8.40 -19.19 -0.29
N MET A 30 -9.03 -19.75 0.74
CA MET A 30 -9.92 -18.99 1.60
C MET A 30 -9.01 -18.11 2.45
N ILE A 31 -8.86 -16.86 2.04
CA ILE A 31 -8.29 -15.83 2.90
C ILE A 31 -9.37 -15.58 3.96
N ASN A 32 -9.24 -16.27 5.08
CA ASN A 32 -10.03 -15.97 6.27
C ASN A 32 -9.50 -14.67 6.87
N GLU A 33 -9.87 -13.55 6.29
CA GLU A 33 -9.68 -12.26 6.95
C GLU A 33 -10.69 -12.18 8.09
N THR A 34 -10.18 -12.14 9.31
CA THR A 34 -10.97 -11.95 10.53
C THR A 34 -11.50 -10.52 10.66
N LEU A 35 -10.99 -9.61 9.84
CA LEU A 35 -11.34 -8.20 9.83
C LEU A 35 -11.74 -7.80 8.41
N ASP A 36 -12.72 -6.91 8.30
CA ASP A 36 -13.05 -6.24 7.04
C ASP A 36 -11.90 -5.31 6.58
N TYR A 37 -12.03 -4.77 5.36
CA TYR A 37 -11.00 -3.92 4.77
C TYR A 37 -10.67 -2.71 5.65
N GLU A 38 -11.69 -2.01 6.17
CA GLU A 38 -11.50 -0.79 6.97
C GLU A 38 -10.76 -1.10 8.28
N ALA A 39 -11.16 -2.16 8.97
CA ALA A 39 -10.50 -2.59 10.20
C ALA A 39 -9.06 -3.07 9.94
N ASN A 40 -8.80 -3.73 8.80
CA ASN A 40 -7.44 -4.07 8.39
C ASN A 40 -6.59 -2.83 8.09
N ALA A 41 -7.15 -1.84 7.40
CA ALA A 41 -6.45 -0.58 7.12
C ALA A 41 -6.07 0.16 8.41
N ILE A 42 -7.00 0.23 9.38
CA ILE A 42 -6.73 0.82 10.71
C ILE A 42 -5.64 0.03 11.44
N LYS A 43 -5.73 -1.29 11.47
CA LYS A 43 -4.72 -2.17 12.07
C LYS A 43 -3.33 -1.92 11.45
N ASN A 44 -3.24 -1.87 10.13
CA ASN A 44 -1.99 -1.67 9.42
C ASN A 44 -1.39 -0.29 9.69
N ARG A 45 -2.21 0.76 9.78
CA ARG A 45 -1.79 2.11 10.18
C ARG A 45 -1.20 2.13 11.59
N ILE A 46 -1.83 1.44 12.54
CA ILE A 46 -1.34 1.34 13.92
C ILE A 46 0.01 0.60 13.94
N TRP A 47 0.15 -0.48 13.20
CA TRP A 47 1.41 -1.21 13.07
C TRP A 47 2.52 -0.37 12.43
N TYR A 48 2.18 0.42 11.40
CA TYR A 48 3.13 1.34 10.78
C TYR A 48 3.60 2.41 11.76
N ARG A 49 2.70 3.03 12.53
CA ARG A 49 3.05 4.03 13.55
C ARG A 49 3.85 3.44 14.73
N GLY A 50 3.59 2.19 15.06
CA GLY A 50 4.32 1.48 16.10
C GLY A 50 4.01 1.94 17.53
N ASP A 51 2.84 2.56 17.77
CA ASP A 51 2.43 2.94 19.13
C ASP A 51 1.95 1.73 19.91
N SER A 52 2.65 1.42 20.99
CA SER A 52 2.36 0.26 21.83
C SER A 52 1.02 0.33 22.55
N ASN A 53 0.54 1.54 22.88
CA ASN A 53 -0.75 1.71 23.53
C ASN A 53 -1.89 1.50 22.55
N GLU A 54 -1.76 2.03 21.33
CA GLU A 54 -2.73 1.79 20.25
C GLU A 54 -2.81 0.30 19.89
N LEU A 55 -1.65 -0.39 19.79
CA LEU A 55 -1.62 -1.84 19.58
C LEU A 55 -2.30 -2.61 20.71
N GLN A 56 -2.09 -2.20 21.96
CA GLN A 56 -2.77 -2.82 23.10
C GLN A 56 -4.28 -2.62 23.05
N GLN A 57 -4.75 -1.42 22.74
CA GLN A 57 -6.17 -1.12 22.60
C GLN A 57 -6.78 -1.93 21.46
N LEU A 58 -6.15 -1.93 20.29
CA LEU A 58 -6.60 -2.69 19.13
C LEU A 58 -6.80 -4.17 19.49
N TYR A 59 -5.76 -4.82 20.00
CA TYR A 59 -5.82 -6.27 20.29
C TYR A 59 -6.63 -6.63 21.54
N SER A 60 -6.94 -5.68 22.40
CA SER A 60 -7.89 -5.90 23.49
C SER A 60 -9.36 -5.93 23.03
N GLN A 61 -9.64 -5.35 21.87
CA GLN A 61 -10.98 -5.28 21.28
C GLN A 61 -11.24 -6.38 20.24
N ILE A 62 -10.18 -6.90 19.62
CA ILE A 62 -10.27 -7.94 18.60
C ILE A 62 -10.06 -9.29 19.26
N ASP A 63 -11.12 -10.08 19.34
CA ASP A 63 -10.99 -11.52 19.68
C ASP A 63 -10.59 -12.30 18.42
N THR A 64 -9.30 -12.42 18.21
CA THR A 64 -8.77 -13.12 17.03
C THR A 64 -8.69 -14.63 17.21
N GLY A 65 -8.89 -15.14 18.43
CA GLY A 65 -8.65 -16.56 18.75
C GLY A 65 -7.21 -17.04 18.51
N ILE A 66 -6.31 -16.13 18.08
CA ILE A 66 -4.93 -16.44 17.71
C ILE A 66 -3.98 -16.10 18.85
N ASP A 67 -3.36 -17.09 19.45
CA ASP A 67 -2.49 -16.95 20.62
C ASP A 67 -1.31 -15.96 20.44
N ARG A 68 -0.82 -15.81 19.23
CA ARG A 68 0.31 -14.90 18.93
C ARG A 68 0.03 -13.42 19.20
N TYR A 69 -1.23 -13.02 19.26
CA TYR A 69 -1.62 -11.64 19.57
C TYR A 69 -1.89 -11.38 21.04
N LYS A 70 -1.94 -12.42 21.86
CA LYS A 70 -2.16 -12.31 23.32
C LYS A 70 -1.14 -11.41 24.00
N PHE A 71 0.08 -11.32 23.47
CA PHE A 71 1.10 -10.42 23.99
C PHE A 71 0.63 -8.95 24.00
N TRP A 72 0.07 -8.48 22.88
CA TRP A 72 -0.41 -7.10 22.78
C TRP A 72 -1.68 -6.86 23.61
N ALA A 73 -2.58 -7.83 23.66
CA ALA A 73 -3.81 -7.78 24.45
C ALA A 73 -3.56 -7.96 25.97
N ALA A 74 -2.45 -8.58 26.37
CA ALA A 74 -2.17 -8.86 27.76
C ALA A 74 -2.10 -7.59 28.59
N ARG A 75 -2.80 -7.58 29.74
CA ARG A 75 -2.71 -6.51 30.73
C ARG A 75 -1.64 -6.85 31.74
N SER A 76 -0.93 -5.83 32.21
CA SER A 76 0.01 -5.99 33.31
C SER A 76 -0.74 -6.33 34.61
N SER A 77 -0.23 -7.30 35.36
CA SER A 77 -0.74 -7.56 36.71
C SER A 77 -0.28 -6.48 37.66
N PRO A 78 -1.05 -6.13 38.70
CA PRO A 78 -0.61 -5.18 39.71
C PRO A 78 0.75 -5.57 40.30
N GLY A 79 1.75 -4.68 40.21
CA GLY A 79 3.10 -4.92 40.67
C GLY A 79 4.05 -5.56 39.65
N GLN A 80 3.57 -5.93 38.45
CA GLN A 80 4.38 -6.43 37.35
C GLN A 80 4.01 -5.66 36.06
N GLU A 81 4.54 -4.47 35.90
CA GLU A 81 4.34 -3.69 34.68
C GLU A 81 5.23 -4.26 33.54
N MET A 82 4.60 -4.87 32.55
CA MET A 82 5.28 -5.35 31.35
C MET A 82 5.34 -4.21 30.32
N ARG A 83 6.52 -3.68 30.10
CA ARG A 83 6.74 -2.69 29.04
C ARG A 83 6.72 -3.39 27.67
N LYS A 84 5.73 -3.06 26.87
CA LYS A 84 5.65 -3.53 25.48
C LYS A 84 6.40 -2.55 24.58
N ILE A 85 7.29 -3.09 23.76
CA ILE A 85 8.11 -2.29 22.85
C ILE A 85 7.83 -2.75 21.43
N HIS A 86 7.45 -1.81 20.56
CA HIS A 86 7.36 -2.03 19.12
C HIS A 86 8.73 -1.75 18.49
N THR A 87 9.17 -2.60 17.57
CA THR A 87 10.51 -2.49 16.96
C THR A 87 10.64 -1.39 15.92
N GLY A 88 9.52 -0.81 15.45
CA GLY A 88 9.50 0.14 14.33
C GLY A 88 9.81 -0.48 12.96
N LEU A 89 9.96 -1.79 12.90
CA LEU A 89 10.33 -2.50 11.66
C LEU A 89 9.36 -2.29 10.51
N PRO A 90 8.02 -2.29 10.70
CA PRO A 90 7.08 -2.00 9.60
C PRO A 90 7.31 -0.62 8.97
N ALA A 91 7.49 0.42 9.77
CA ALA A 91 7.80 1.76 9.25
C ALA A 91 9.13 1.79 8.51
N LEU A 92 10.17 1.18 9.08
CA LEU A 92 11.49 1.12 8.45
C LEU A 92 11.43 0.44 7.07
N ILE A 93 10.72 -0.67 6.95
CA ILE A 93 10.57 -1.40 5.67
C ILE A 93 9.83 -0.51 4.65
N VAL A 94 8.69 0.05 5.04
CA VAL A 94 7.87 0.90 4.15
C VAL A 94 8.66 2.12 3.68
N ASP A 95 9.31 2.82 4.60
CA ASP A 95 10.07 4.03 4.27
C ASP A 95 11.28 3.72 3.38
N THR A 96 11.96 2.60 3.63
CA THR A 96 13.07 2.16 2.79
C THR A 96 12.61 1.79 1.39
N LEU A 97 11.54 1.01 1.26
CA LEU A 97 11.00 0.61 -0.04
C LEU A 97 10.48 1.81 -0.83
N ALA A 98 9.76 2.72 -0.19
CA ALA A 98 9.29 3.95 -0.81
C ALA A 98 10.46 4.84 -1.27
N GLY A 99 11.48 4.98 -0.44
CA GLY A 99 12.69 5.74 -0.79
C GLY A 99 13.40 5.16 -2.01
N ILE A 100 13.63 3.85 -2.04
CA ILE A 100 14.27 3.18 -3.18
C ILE A 100 13.42 3.34 -4.45
N SER A 101 12.10 3.17 -4.35
CA SER A 101 11.19 3.24 -5.50
C SER A 101 11.13 4.63 -6.14
N LEU A 102 11.46 5.69 -5.42
CA LEU A 102 11.32 7.08 -5.87
C LEU A 102 12.65 7.81 -6.03
N THR A 103 13.79 7.14 -5.82
CA THR A 103 15.13 7.78 -5.86
C THR A 103 15.38 8.46 -7.19
N ASP A 104 15.09 7.80 -8.31
CA ASP A 104 15.34 8.28 -9.66
C ASP A 104 14.04 8.53 -10.44
N PHE A 105 12.95 8.85 -9.72
CA PHE A 105 11.67 9.10 -10.37
C PHE A 105 11.66 10.47 -11.04
N GLU A 106 11.54 10.46 -12.36
CA GLU A 106 11.33 11.63 -13.23
C GLU A 106 10.23 11.34 -14.23
N VAL A 107 9.44 12.34 -14.56
CA VAL A 107 8.45 12.28 -15.64
C VAL A 107 9.00 13.03 -16.84
N GLN A 108 9.21 12.33 -17.95
CA GLN A 108 9.68 12.92 -19.20
C GLN A 108 8.62 12.77 -20.28
N ILE A 109 8.27 13.90 -20.91
CA ILE A 109 7.31 13.94 -22.02
C ILE A 109 8.10 13.99 -23.34
N GLU A 110 8.17 12.86 -24.03
CA GLU A 110 9.11 12.60 -25.12
C GLU A 110 8.92 13.46 -26.39
N LYS A 111 7.83 14.18 -26.61
CA LYS A 111 7.52 14.71 -27.94
C LYS A 111 7.28 16.21 -28.01
N SER A 112 7.32 16.93 -26.93
CA SER A 112 6.94 18.36 -26.94
C SER A 112 7.58 19.11 -25.79
N VAL A 113 8.46 20.06 -26.12
CA VAL A 113 9.04 20.95 -25.10
C VAL A 113 7.97 21.74 -24.34
N PRO A 114 6.94 22.33 -24.97
CA PRO A 114 5.90 23.04 -24.24
C PRO A 114 5.07 22.15 -23.33
N ASP A 115 4.92 20.87 -23.65
CA ASP A 115 4.18 19.93 -22.77
C ASP A 115 5.03 19.56 -21.54
N GLN A 116 6.35 19.46 -21.68
CA GLN A 116 7.24 19.27 -20.54
C GLN A 116 7.22 20.48 -19.61
N GLU A 117 7.30 21.70 -20.13
CA GLU A 117 7.21 22.93 -19.33
C GLU A 117 5.86 23.02 -18.58
N LEU A 118 4.77 22.62 -19.23
CA LEU A 118 3.45 22.55 -18.59
C LEU A 118 3.42 21.51 -17.45
N TRP A 119 4.01 20.34 -17.69
CA TRP A 119 4.10 19.32 -16.64
C TRP A 119 4.93 19.80 -15.45
N ASP A 120 6.07 20.42 -15.70
CA ASP A 120 6.95 20.91 -14.64
C ASP A 120 6.23 21.96 -13.77
N ALA A 121 5.42 22.83 -14.39
CA ALA A 121 4.59 23.79 -13.68
C ALA A 121 3.46 23.10 -12.84
N ILE A 122 2.86 22.05 -13.37
CA ILE A 122 1.86 21.23 -12.63
C ILE A 122 2.50 20.50 -11.45
N ASP A 123 3.69 19.92 -11.65
CA ASP A 123 4.43 19.23 -10.59
C ASP A 123 4.80 20.17 -9.46
N GLU A 124 5.32 21.38 -9.78
CA GLU A 124 5.70 22.39 -8.80
C GLU A 124 4.47 22.87 -7.99
N ASP A 125 3.36 23.21 -8.65
CA ASP A 125 2.13 23.69 -8.01
C ASP A 125 1.54 22.61 -7.08
N ASN A 126 1.52 21.37 -7.52
CA ASN A 126 0.98 20.25 -6.77
C ASN A 126 1.94 19.64 -5.76
N LYS A 127 3.24 19.88 -5.87
CA LYS A 127 4.29 19.14 -5.16
C LYS A 127 4.13 17.63 -5.35
N PHE A 128 3.93 17.23 -6.61
CA PHE A 128 3.51 15.88 -6.98
C PHE A 128 4.44 14.80 -6.44
N LYS A 129 5.75 15.01 -6.47
CA LYS A 129 6.73 14.07 -5.93
C LYS A 129 6.48 13.74 -4.45
N LYS A 130 6.10 14.74 -3.62
CA LYS A 130 5.74 14.50 -2.21
C LYS A 130 4.43 13.74 -2.05
N LYS A 131 3.44 14.04 -2.91
CA LYS A 131 2.16 13.32 -2.91
C LYS A 131 2.37 11.88 -3.35
N LEU A 132 3.24 11.65 -4.34
CA LEU A 132 3.60 10.32 -4.81
C LEU A 132 4.34 9.53 -3.74
N GLU A 133 5.27 10.13 -3.01
CA GLU A 133 5.95 9.48 -1.88
C GLU A 133 4.93 9.04 -0.80
N LYS A 134 4.01 9.92 -0.45
CA LYS A 134 2.93 9.59 0.47
C LYS A 134 2.07 8.44 -0.07
N ALA A 135 1.69 8.50 -1.34
CA ALA A 135 0.89 7.49 -2.00
C ALA A 135 1.57 6.11 -1.97
N VAL A 136 2.85 6.04 -2.33
CA VAL A 136 3.62 4.79 -2.30
C VAL A 136 3.69 4.23 -0.88
N LYS A 137 3.97 5.06 0.13
CA LYS A 137 3.99 4.62 1.53
C LYS A 137 2.63 4.08 1.97
N GLU A 138 1.56 4.82 1.73
CA GLU A 138 0.20 4.39 2.12
C GLU A 138 -0.22 3.12 1.41
N THR A 139 0.05 2.98 0.12
CA THR A 139 -0.23 1.76 -0.63
C THR A 139 0.55 0.55 -0.08
N LEU A 140 1.79 0.74 0.35
CA LEU A 140 2.61 -0.36 0.91
C LEU A 140 2.04 -0.93 2.21
N TYR A 141 1.43 -0.12 3.08
CA TYR A 141 0.90 -0.63 4.34
C TYR A 141 -0.62 -0.77 4.39
N ILE A 142 -1.37 -0.04 3.56
CA ILE A 142 -2.83 -0.19 3.45
C ILE A 142 -3.20 -1.21 2.37
N GLY A 143 -2.47 -1.19 1.24
CA GLY A 143 -2.70 -2.06 0.08
C GLY A 143 -3.57 -1.42 -1.00
N ASP A 144 -4.02 -0.18 -0.81
CA ASP A 144 -4.89 0.52 -1.75
C ASP A 144 -4.67 2.04 -1.69
N GLY A 145 -5.08 2.73 -2.75
CA GLY A 145 -5.06 4.17 -2.85
C GLY A 145 -5.35 4.64 -4.27
N ALA A 146 -5.84 5.87 -4.41
CA ALA A 146 -6.18 6.44 -5.70
C ALA A 146 -5.76 7.91 -5.81
N PHE A 147 -5.33 8.31 -7.01
CA PHE A 147 -5.18 9.71 -7.36
C PHE A 147 -6.46 10.24 -7.98
N LYS A 148 -6.88 11.40 -7.51
CA LYS A 148 -7.95 12.18 -8.10
C LYS A 148 -7.38 13.43 -8.74
N ILE A 149 -7.78 13.71 -9.98
CA ILE A 149 -7.46 14.94 -10.68
C ILE A 149 -8.74 15.77 -10.77
N SER A 150 -8.66 17.01 -10.34
CA SER A 150 -9.78 17.97 -10.40
C SER A 150 -9.29 19.30 -10.96
N PHE A 151 -10.24 20.09 -11.47
CA PHE A 151 -9.98 21.42 -11.99
C PHE A 151 -10.83 22.42 -11.23
N ASP A 152 -10.19 23.38 -10.60
CA ASP A 152 -10.85 24.53 -9.96
C ASP A 152 -10.06 25.79 -10.28
N THR A 153 -10.58 26.57 -11.22
CA THR A 153 -9.94 27.79 -11.71
C THR A 153 -9.90 28.92 -10.68
N VAL A 154 -10.60 28.77 -9.56
CA VAL A 154 -10.53 29.72 -8.44
C VAL A 154 -9.31 29.44 -7.55
N LEU A 155 -8.94 28.17 -7.41
CA LEU A 155 -7.85 27.72 -6.53
C LEU A 155 -6.51 27.64 -7.23
N SER A 156 -6.46 27.17 -8.47
CA SER A 156 -5.21 27.03 -9.24
C SER A 156 -5.45 27.22 -10.73
N GLN A 157 -4.40 27.65 -11.46
CA GLN A 157 -4.38 27.66 -12.93
C GLN A 157 -4.12 26.28 -13.52
N TYR A 158 -3.66 25.32 -12.69
CA TYR A 158 -3.30 23.97 -13.07
C TYR A 158 -4.26 22.94 -12.47
N PRO A 159 -4.29 21.73 -13.03
CA PRO A 159 -5.02 20.62 -12.41
C PRO A 159 -4.56 20.36 -10.98
N ILE A 160 -5.49 20.14 -10.07
CA ILE A 160 -5.23 19.80 -8.68
C ILE A 160 -5.17 18.28 -8.61
N ILE A 161 -4.04 17.74 -8.13
CA ILE A 161 -3.82 16.30 -7.94
C ILE A 161 -3.89 16.00 -6.44
N GLU A 162 -4.79 15.11 -6.05
CA GLU A 162 -4.98 14.66 -4.67
C GLU A 162 -4.83 13.16 -4.59
N PHE A 163 -4.33 12.66 -3.45
CA PHE A 163 -4.24 11.24 -3.15
C PHE A 163 -5.17 10.89 -1.98
N TYR A 164 -5.96 9.81 -2.16
CA TYR A 164 -6.92 9.28 -1.20
C TYR A 164 -6.63 7.82 -0.88
#